data_90e43f31975212ed29dede33a7b8aeef
#
_entry.id   90e43f31975212ed29dede33a7b8aeef
#
_cell.length_a   1.000
_cell.length_b   1.000
_cell.length_c   1.000
_cell.angle_alpha   90.00
_cell.angle_beta   90.00
_cell.angle_gamma   90.00
#
_symmetry.space_group_name_H-M   'P 1'
#
loop_
_entity.id
_entity.type
_entity.pdbx_description
1 polymer ?
#
loop_
_entity_poly.entity_id
_entity_poly.type
_entity_poly.pdbx_seq_one_letter_code
_entity_poly.pdbx_strand_id
1 'polypeptide(L)'
;QKLFLDLYDKGLVYRKESYVNWDPEDQTVLANEQVIDGKGWRSGAIVERKKLNQWFFKITKFSKELLENLDNLNNWPNKVKVMQKNWIGKSYGCEIKFKIHSKKEIKEIECYTTRPDTLFGMSFLAVSVDHPIAQFYADNPDFIKFKKECSKTGTTEESIAAADKLGFKTDLLAIN
;
A
#
# COMPACT_ATOMS: atom_id res chain seq x y z
N GLN A 1 -11.67 -21.33 14.21
CA GLN A 1 -10.50 -21.21 15.09
C GLN A 1 -9.46 -22.29 14.78
N LYS A 2 -9.85 -23.60 14.69
CA LYS A 2 -8.92 -24.70 14.42
C LYS A 2 -8.08 -24.47 13.16
N LEU A 3 -8.70 -24.12 12.02
CA LEU A 3 -7.99 -23.83 10.77
C LEU A 3 -6.96 -22.70 10.94
N PHE A 4 -7.30 -21.66 11.73
CA PHE A 4 -6.36 -20.57 12.00
C PHE A 4 -5.13 -21.08 12.78
N LEU A 5 -5.34 -21.91 13.81
CA LEU A 5 -4.26 -22.51 14.59
C LEU A 5 -3.38 -23.42 13.73
N ASP A 6 -4.00 -24.26 12.89
CA ASP A 6 -3.27 -25.13 11.95
C ASP A 6 -2.37 -24.33 10.99
N LEU A 7 -2.85 -23.15 10.53
CA LEU A 7 -2.06 -22.25 9.68
C LEU A 7 -0.97 -21.51 10.46
N TYR A 8 -1.26 -21.15 11.71
CA TYR A 8 -0.28 -20.54 12.60
C TYR A 8 0.89 -21.50 12.90
N ASP A 9 0.59 -22.75 13.27
CA ASP A 9 1.58 -23.78 13.55
C ASP A 9 2.46 -24.10 12.32
N LYS A 10 1.91 -23.95 11.12
CA LYS A 10 2.66 -24.04 9.84
C LYS A 10 3.44 -22.78 9.49
N GLY A 11 3.45 -21.75 10.35
CA GLY A 11 4.15 -20.48 10.13
C GLY A 11 3.59 -19.66 8.96
N LEU A 12 2.32 -19.89 8.59
CA LEU A 12 1.61 -19.18 7.52
C LEU A 12 0.86 -17.93 8.01
N VAL A 13 0.88 -17.68 9.31
CA VAL A 13 0.25 -16.52 9.95
C VAL A 13 1.31 -15.73 10.70
N TYR A 14 1.20 -14.40 10.69
CA TYR A 14 2.08 -13.51 11.42
C TYR A 14 1.34 -12.27 11.91
N ARG A 15 1.92 -11.56 12.86
CA ARG A 15 1.41 -10.28 13.34
C ARG A 15 2.27 -9.14 12.81
N LYS A 16 1.60 -8.06 12.43
CA LYS A 16 2.25 -6.84 11.95
C LYS A 16 1.39 -5.63 12.30
N GLU A 17 2.03 -4.51 12.64
CA GLU A 17 1.36 -3.22 12.64
C GLU A 17 1.01 -2.79 11.21
N SER A 18 -0.25 -2.41 11.01
CA SER A 18 -0.73 -1.89 9.74
C SER A 18 -1.81 -0.85 9.95
N TYR A 19 -1.95 0.05 9.00
CA TYR A 19 -3.08 0.96 8.98
C TYR A 19 -4.35 0.22 8.61
N VAL A 20 -5.40 0.50 9.37
CA VAL A 20 -6.75 -0.04 9.17
C VAL A 20 -7.75 1.09 9.11
N ASN A 21 -8.90 0.85 8.49
CA ASN A 21 -10.03 1.73 8.56
C ASN A 21 -10.71 1.50 9.92
N TRP A 22 -10.71 2.51 10.76
CA TRP A 22 -11.29 2.46 12.10
C TRP A 22 -12.56 3.28 12.17
N ASP A 23 -13.64 2.66 12.61
CA ASP A 23 -14.88 3.33 12.93
C ASP A 23 -14.88 3.75 14.41
N PRO A 24 -14.88 5.05 14.72
CA PRO A 24 -14.80 5.52 16.10
C PRO A 24 -16.11 5.33 16.89
N GLU A 25 -17.27 5.26 16.23
CA GLU A 25 -18.56 5.02 16.88
C GLU A 25 -18.77 3.53 17.16
N ASP A 26 -18.61 2.68 16.14
CA ASP A 26 -18.74 1.23 16.29
C ASP A 26 -17.52 0.58 16.98
N GLN A 27 -16.44 1.34 17.17
CA GLN A 27 -15.17 0.89 17.75
C GLN A 27 -14.65 -0.40 17.10
N THR A 28 -14.67 -0.46 15.77
CA THR A 28 -14.32 -1.65 15.01
C THR A 28 -13.48 -1.31 13.77
N VAL A 29 -12.77 -2.31 13.27
CA VAL A 29 -12.06 -2.24 12.00
C VAL A 29 -13.02 -2.54 10.86
N LEU A 30 -12.99 -1.72 9.82
CA LEU A 30 -13.80 -1.88 8.62
C LEU A 30 -12.95 -2.36 7.44
N ALA A 31 -13.50 -3.29 6.66
CA ALA A 31 -12.98 -3.61 5.34
C ALA A 31 -13.18 -2.43 4.38
N ASN A 32 -12.42 -2.39 3.28
CA ASN A 32 -12.53 -1.29 2.32
C ASN A 32 -13.94 -1.14 1.75
N GLU A 33 -14.63 -2.26 1.51
CA GLU A 33 -16.00 -2.31 1.00
C GLU A 33 -17.05 -1.78 2.00
N GLN A 34 -16.67 -1.65 3.26
CA GLN A 34 -17.50 -1.12 4.34
C GLN A 34 -17.31 0.39 4.56
N VAL A 35 -16.45 1.00 3.77
CA VAL A 35 -16.21 2.46 3.77
C VAL A 35 -16.85 3.06 2.52
N ILE A 36 -17.91 3.86 2.72
CA ILE A 36 -18.66 4.53 1.65
C ILE A 36 -18.48 6.04 1.84
N ASP A 37 -17.93 6.72 0.84
CA ASP A 37 -17.64 8.16 0.88
C ASP A 37 -16.89 8.61 2.14
N GLY A 38 -15.93 7.79 2.58
CA GLY A 38 -15.11 8.07 3.77
C GLY A 38 -15.83 7.84 5.10
N LYS A 39 -17.01 7.23 5.08
CA LYS A 39 -17.84 6.94 6.27
C LYS A 39 -18.06 5.45 6.44
N GLY A 40 -18.21 5.03 7.68
CA GLY A 40 -18.63 3.67 8.01
C GLY A 40 -20.03 3.38 7.46
N TRP A 41 -20.19 2.26 6.77
CA TRP A 41 -21.44 1.87 6.10
C TRP A 41 -22.64 1.72 7.03
N ARG A 42 -22.38 1.46 8.31
CA ARG A 42 -23.41 1.25 9.34
C ARG A 42 -23.58 2.46 10.26
N SER A 43 -22.50 2.97 10.83
CA SER A 43 -22.52 4.11 11.77
C SER A 43 -22.73 5.45 11.07
N GLY A 44 -22.26 5.60 9.83
CA GLY A 44 -22.17 6.89 9.14
C GLY A 44 -21.06 7.81 9.69
N ALA A 45 -20.27 7.33 10.67
CA ALA A 45 -19.15 8.08 11.23
C ALA A 45 -18.00 8.21 10.20
N ILE A 46 -17.26 9.29 10.30
CA ILE A 46 -16.05 9.49 9.49
C ILE A 46 -15.02 8.46 9.93
N VAL A 47 -14.55 7.65 8.95
CA VAL A 47 -13.58 6.60 9.19
C VAL A 47 -12.19 7.20 9.41
N GLU A 48 -11.51 6.71 10.43
CA GLU A 48 -10.14 7.12 10.77
C GLU A 48 -9.13 6.07 10.31
N ARG A 49 -7.96 6.52 9.85
CA ARG A 49 -6.83 5.61 9.63
C ARG A 49 -6.08 5.41 10.95
N LYS A 50 -6.20 4.22 11.52
CA LYS A 50 -5.58 3.87 12.79
C LYS A 50 -4.54 2.76 12.60
N LYS A 51 -3.40 2.89 13.24
CA LYS A 51 -2.34 1.89 13.21
C LYS A 51 -2.57 0.87 14.32
N LEU A 52 -2.85 -0.37 13.95
CA LEU A 52 -3.13 -1.46 14.87
C LEU A 52 -2.30 -2.70 14.53
N ASN A 53 -2.03 -3.50 15.56
CA ASN A 53 -1.40 -4.79 15.43
C ASN A 53 -2.43 -5.82 14.95
N GLN A 54 -2.27 -6.30 13.72
CA GLN A 54 -3.22 -7.21 13.05
C GLN A 54 -2.57 -8.55 12.68
N TRP A 55 -3.40 -9.56 12.48
CA TRP A 55 -2.99 -10.84 11.95
C TRP A 55 -3.05 -10.85 10.43
N PHE A 56 -2.01 -11.41 9.82
CA PHE A 56 -1.88 -11.53 8.37
C PHE A 56 -1.56 -12.96 7.98
N PHE A 57 -2.12 -13.40 6.85
CA PHE A 57 -1.73 -14.65 6.20
C PHE A 57 -0.64 -14.40 5.16
N LYS A 58 0.34 -15.27 5.08
CA LYS A 58 1.41 -15.23 4.07
C LYS A 58 0.93 -15.72 2.70
N ILE A 59 -0.10 -15.08 2.15
CA ILE A 59 -0.75 -15.53 0.91
C ILE A 59 0.20 -15.54 -0.29
N THR A 60 1.16 -14.62 -0.34
CA THR A 60 2.14 -14.51 -1.42
C THR A 60 3.17 -15.64 -1.43
N LYS A 61 3.28 -16.42 -0.34
CA LYS A 61 4.21 -17.57 -0.26
C LYS A 61 3.97 -18.59 -1.37
N PHE A 62 2.73 -18.75 -1.80
CA PHE A 62 2.32 -19.74 -2.80
C PHE A 62 2.14 -19.15 -4.20
N SER A 63 2.40 -17.86 -4.42
CA SER A 63 2.14 -17.19 -5.69
C SER A 63 2.84 -17.83 -6.88
N LYS A 64 4.11 -18.22 -6.71
CA LYS A 64 4.88 -18.89 -7.75
C LYS A 64 4.30 -20.26 -8.11
N GLU A 65 4.03 -21.09 -7.08
CA GLU A 65 3.46 -22.43 -7.24
C GLU A 65 2.09 -22.38 -7.88
N LEU A 66 1.23 -21.44 -7.45
CA LEU A 66 -0.09 -21.23 -8.04
C LEU A 66 0.00 -20.84 -9.52
N LEU A 67 0.91 -19.94 -9.86
CA LEU A 67 1.11 -19.50 -11.24
C LEU A 67 1.57 -20.66 -12.15
N GLU A 68 2.57 -21.43 -11.71
CA GLU A 68 3.13 -22.56 -12.46
C GLU A 68 2.11 -23.70 -12.63
N ASN A 69 1.25 -23.94 -11.64
CA ASN A 69 0.24 -24.98 -11.71
C ASN A 69 -1.02 -24.60 -12.50
N LEU A 70 -1.20 -23.34 -12.91
CA LEU A 70 -2.31 -22.98 -13.79
C LEU A 70 -2.31 -23.75 -15.11
N ASP A 71 -1.15 -24.06 -15.64
CA ASP A 71 -1.01 -24.81 -16.90
C ASP A 71 -1.44 -26.28 -16.76
N ASN A 72 -1.38 -26.83 -15.55
CA ASN A 72 -1.80 -28.20 -15.23
C ASN A 72 -3.32 -28.36 -15.05
N LEU A 73 -4.08 -27.26 -15.00
CA LEU A 73 -5.52 -27.25 -14.80
C LEU A 73 -6.27 -27.45 -16.14
N ASN A 74 -6.13 -28.65 -16.75
CA ASN A 74 -6.63 -28.96 -18.08
C ASN A 74 -8.15 -28.76 -18.25
N ASN A 75 -8.93 -28.95 -17.20
CA ASN A 75 -10.39 -28.81 -17.21
C ASN A 75 -10.87 -27.38 -16.93
N TRP A 76 -9.97 -26.43 -16.73
CA TRP A 76 -10.35 -25.05 -16.50
C TRP A 76 -10.47 -24.28 -17.82
N PRO A 77 -11.51 -23.40 -17.95
CA PRO A 77 -11.62 -22.55 -19.12
C PRO A 77 -10.42 -21.60 -19.25
N ASN A 78 -9.91 -21.41 -20.46
CA ASN A 78 -8.76 -20.53 -20.69
C ASN A 78 -8.96 -19.11 -20.17
N LYS A 79 -10.18 -18.57 -20.28
CA LYS A 79 -10.52 -17.24 -19.75
C LYS A 79 -10.22 -17.15 -18.23
N VAL A 80 -10.57 -18.18 -17.47
CA VAL A 80 -10.34 -18.23 -16.02
C VAL A 80 -8.84 -18.33 -15.72
N LYS A 81 -8.09 -19.15 -16.46
CA LYS A 81 -6.62 -19.23 -16.31
C LYS A 81 -5.96 -17.88 -16.55
N VAL A 82 -6.35 -17.16 -17.60
CA VAL A 82 -5.82 -15.82 -17.90
C VAL A 82 -6.15 -14.83 -16.79
N MET A 83 -7.40 -14.85 -16.27
CA MET A 83 -7.79 -14.01 -15.14
C MET A 83 -6.92 -14.28 -13.89
N GLN A 84 -6.69 -15.54 -13.55
CA GLN A 84 -5.85 -15.93 -12.41
C GLN A 84 -4.39 -15.51 -12.62
N LYS A 85 -3.85 -15.71 -13.81
CA LYS A 85 -2.49 -15.28 -14.17
C LYS A 85 -2.31 -13.78 -14.02
N ASN A 86 -3.26 -12.99 -14.52
CA ASN A 86 -3.24 -11.54 -14.41
C ASN A 86 -3.41 -11.06 -12.95
N TRP A 87 -4.24 -11.76 -12.18
CA TRP A 87 -4.42 -11.46 -10.75
C TRP A 87 -3.14 -11.71 -9.93
N ILE A 88 -2.43 -12.82 -10.18
CA ILE A 88 -1.16 -13.12 -9.53
C ILE A 88 -0.10 -12.08 -9.94
N GLY A 89 -0.10 -11.64 -11.21
CA GLY A 89 0.61 -10.46 -11.69
C GLY A 89 2.13 -10.54 -11.51
N LYS A 90 2.77 -11.66 -11.90
CA LYS A 90 4.24 -11.76 -11.80
C LYS A 90 4.89 -10.65 -12.64
N SER A 91 5.70 -9.83 -11.99
CA SER A 91 6.46 -8.76 -12.63
C SER A 91 7.94 -8.85 -12.29
N TYR A 92 8.78 -8.22 -13.09
CA TYR A 92 10.21 -8.06 -12.87
C TYR A 92 10.54 -6.59 -12.79
N GLY A 93 11.44 -6.23 -11.89
CA GLY A 93 11.87 -4.85 -11.72
C GLY A 93 13.16 -4.75 -10.95
N CYS A 94 13.58 -3.53 -10.69
CA CYS A 94 14.78 -3.18 -9.96
C CYS A 94 14.47 -2.31 -8.76
N GLU A 95 15.22 -2.49 -7.69
CA GLU A 95 15.30 -1.55 -6.57
C GLU A 95 16.39 -0.53 -6.87
N ILE A 96 16.05 0.74 -6.77
CA ILE A 96 16.96 1.86 -7.04
C ILE A 96 17.06 2.70 -5.78
N LYS A 97 18.30 3.00 -5.37
CA LYS A 97 18.59 3.84 -4.20
C LYS A 97 19.03 5.22 -4.67
N PHE A 98 18.31 6.23 -4.23
CA PHE A 98 18.65 7.62 -4.46
C PHE A 98 19.24 8.24 -3.21
N LYS A 99 20.41 8.83 -3.32
CA LYS A 99 21.00 9.61 -2.23
C LYS A 99 20.25 10.92 -2.06
N ILE A 100 19.94 11.26 -0.82
CA ILE A 100 19.26 12.52 -0.49
C ILE A 100 20.28 13.52 0.02
N HIS A 101 20.32 14.67 -0.65
CA HIS A 101 21.10 15.80 -0.18
C HIS A 101 20.34 16.50 0.96
N SER A 102 20.58 16.03 2.16
CA SER A 102 19.92 16.51 3.38
C SER A 102 20.89 16.56 4.55
N LYS A 103 20.73 17.59 5.42
CA LYS A 103 21.41 17.67 6.73
C LYS A 103 20.79 16.75 7.78
N LYS A 104 19.63 16.12 7.48
CA LYS A 104 18.87 15.28 8.39
C LYS A 104 19.30 13.79 8.27
N GLU A 105 18.77 12.94 9.15
CA GLU A 105 19.24 11.55 9.32
C GLU A 105 19.02 10.67 8.08
N ILE A 106 17.93 10.86 7.34
CA ILE A 106 17.61 10.03 6.18
C ILE A 106 18.49 10.47 5.01
N LYS A 107 19.36 9.58 4.57
CA LYS A 107 20.34 9.81 3.50
C LYS A 107 19.98 9.16 2.19
N GLU A 108 19.08 8.20 2.18
CA GLU A 108 18.70 7.43 0.99
C GLU A 108 17.18 7.22 0.94
N ILE A 109 16.64 7.20 -0.26
CA ILE A 109 15.29 6.71 -0.59
C ILE A 109 15.46 5.55 -1.55
N GLU A 110 14.79 4.44 -1.24
CA GLU A 110 14.70 3.28 -2.10
C GLU A 110 13.35 3.28 -2.81
N CYS A 111 13.37 3.07 -4.11
CA CYS A 111 12.16 2.88 -4.90
C CYS A 111 12.28 1.63 -5.77
N TYR A 112 11.14 0.95 -5.99
CA TYR A 112 11.04 -0.16 -6.91
C TYR A 112 10.41 0.32 -8.22
N THR A 113 11.00 -0.11 -9.36
CA THR A 113 10.44 0.16 -10.67
C THR A 113 10.45 -1.08 -11.56
N THR A 114 9.41 -1.25 -12.37
CA THR A 114 9.36 -2.24 -13.45
C THR A 114 9.88 -1.68 -14.77
N ARG A 115 10.23 -0.40 -14.81
CA ARG A 115 10.74 0.32 -15.98
C ARG A 115 12.06 1.03 -15.68
N PRO A 116 13.16 0.26 -15.39
CA PRO A 116 14.47 0.86 -15.11
C PRO A 116 15.03 1.63 -16.31
N ASP A 117 14.59 1.31 -17.52
CA ASP A 117 14.94 1.99 -18.76
C ASP A 117 14.54 3.48 -18.78
N THR A 118 13.56 3.86 -17.97
CA THR A 118 13.08 5.26 -17.87
C THR A 118 13.83 6.10 -16.83
N LEU A 119 14.81 5.52 -16.14
CA LEU A 119 15.53 6.17 -15.05
C LEU A 119 16.12 7.54 -15.43
N PHE A 120 16.74 7.65 -16.60
CA PHE A 120 17.37 8.88 -17.07
C PHE A 120 16.37 9.98 -17.46
N GLY A 121 15.09 9.65 -17.59
CA GLY A 121 14.00 10.61 -17.85
C GLY A 121 13.28 11.08 -16.61
N MET A 122 13.68 10.63 -15.40
CA MET A 122 13.03 11.03 -14.15
C MET A 122 13.34 12.47 -13.81
N SER A 123 12.31 13.21 -13.40
CA SER A 123 12.43 14.61 -12.99
C SER A 123 12.12 14.84 -11.51
N PHE A 124 11.46 13.90 -10.85
CA PHE A 124 11.17 13.96 -9.41
C PHE A 124 10.93 12.58 -8.82
N LEU A 125 11.10 12.47 -7.50
CA LEU A 125 10.65 11.33 -6.69
C LEU A 125 9.44 11.74 -5.86
N ALA A 126 8.43 10.88 -5.82
CA ALA A 126 7.28 11.04 -4.94
C ALA A 126 7.32 10.01 -3.81
N VAL A 127 7.01 10.45 -2.60
CA VAL A 127 6.90 9.58 -1.43
C VAL A 127 5.54 9.76 -0.77
N SER A 128 5.07 8.72 -0.07
CA SER A 128 3.83 8.81 0.71
C SER A 128 3.94 9.87 1.81
N VAL A 129 2.82 10.48 2.17
CA VAL A 129 2.70 11.38 3.33
C VAL A 129 3.04 10.70 4.67
N ASP A 130 3.03 9.36 4.69
CA ASP A 130 3.39 8.55 5.86
C ASP A 130 4.86 8.10 5.83
N HIS A 131 5.62 8.45 4.79
CA HIS A 131 7.05 8.13 4.70
C HIS A 131 7.83 8.86 5.81
N PRO A 132 8.87 8.27 6.42
CA PRO A 132 9.65 8.92 7.48
C PRO A 132 10.20 10.30 7.12
N ILE A 133 10.51 10.54 5.85
CA ILE A 133 10.94 11.85 5.34
C ILE A 133 9.88 12.95 5.55
N ALA A 134 8.60 12.59 5.53
CA ALA A 134 7.50 13.51 5.74
C ALA A 134 7.50 14.13 7.15
N GLN A 135 8.09 13.44 8.14
CA GLN A 135 8.25 13.98 9.50
C GLN A 135 9.14 15.23 9.53
N PHE A 136 9.99 15.43 8.53
CA PHE A 136 10.81 16.64 8.43
C PHE A 136 9.98 17.91 8.21
N TYR A 137 8.76 17.76 7.77
CA TYR A 137 7.80 18.83 7.49
C TYR A 137 6.60 18.84 8.43
N ALA A 138 6.67 18.07 9.54
CA ALA A 138 5.55 17.93 10.48
C ALA A 138 5.07 19.26 11.09
N ASP A 139 5.96 20.23 11.25
CA ASP A 139 5.65 21.57 11.79
C ASP A 139 5.30 22.60 10.71
N ASN A 140 5.32 22.20 9.43
CA ASN A 140 4.98 23.11 8.33
C ASN A 140 3.47 23.20 8.16
N PRO A 141 2.86 24.41 8.25
CA PRO A 141 1.40 24.56 8.17
C PRO A 141 0.80 24.05 6.84
N ASP A 142 1.50 24.28 5.72
CA ASP A 142 1.04 23.85 4.41
C ASP A 142 1.10 22.32 4.28
N PHE A 143 2.12 21.69 4.86
CA PHE A 143 2.21 20.23 4.90
C PHE A 143 1.13 19.61 5.78
N ILE A 144 0.81 20.22 6.93
CA ILE A 144 -0.27 19.75 7.82
C ILE A 144 -1.61 19.79 7.06
N LYS A 145 -1.88 20.88 6.34
CA LYS A 145 -3.09 21.02 5.52
C LYS A 145 -3.14 19.96 4.42
N PHE A 146 -2.04 19.79 3.68
CA PHE A 146 -1.89 18.77 2.64
C PHE A 146 -2.13 17.36 3.19
N LYS A 147 -1.51 17.00 4.32
CA LYS A 147 -1.69 15.69 4.97
C LYS A 147 -3.14 15.45 5.36
N LYS A 148 -3.84 16.48 5.87
CA LYS A 148 -5.26 16.39 6.21
C LYS A 148 -6.14 16.20 4.97
N GLU A 149 -5.78 16.80 3.83
CA GLU A 149 -6.50 16.57 2.58
C GLU A 149 -6.27 15.15 2.04
N CYS A 150 -5.02 14.66 2.07
CA CYS A 150 -4.72 13.28 1.70
C CYS A 150 -5.46 12.25 2.56
N SER A 151 -5.71 12.53 3.84
CA SER A 151 -6.43 11.60 4.71
C SER A 151 -7.91 11.43 4.37
N LYS A 152 -8.48 12.33 3.58
CA LYS A 152 -9.87 12.26 3.09
C LYS A 152 -10.02 11.34 1.87
N THR A 153 -8.92 11.03 1.19
CA THR A 153 -8.92 10.14 0.04
C THR A 153 -9.23 8.71 0.50
N GLY A 154 -10.19 8.07 -0.15
CA GLY A 154 -10.56 6.69 0.14
C GLY A 154 -9.38 5.72 -0.06
N THR A 155 -9.48 4.54 0.53
CA THR A 155 -8.44 3.51 0.50
C THR A 155 -8.61 2.52 -0.65
N THR A 156 -9.70 2.60 -1.42
CA THR A 156 -9.94 1.74 -2.59
C THR A 156 -9.14 2.23 -3.80
N GLU A 157 -8.74 1.31 -4.66
CA GLU A 157 -8.00 1.62 -5.89
C GLU A 157 -8.77 2.59 -6.79
N GLU A 158 -10.09 2.43 -6.87
CA GLU A 158 -11.00 3.31 -7.62
C GLU A 158 -11.05 4.73 -7.05
N SER A 159 -11.14 4.86 -5.72
CA SER A 159 -11.14 6.18 -5.05
C SER A 159 -9.80 6.90 -5.23
N ILE A 160 -8.68 6.16 -5.18
CA ILE A 160 -7.33 6.70 -5.39
C ILE A 160 -7.16 7.14 -6.85
N ALA A 161 -7.68 6.38 -7.82
CA ALA A 161 -7.62 6.71 -9.24
C ALA A 161 -8.48 7.92 -9.61
N ALA A 162 -9.62 8.10 -8.95
CA ALA A 162 -10.56 9.21 -9.17
C ALA A 162 -10.18 10.48 -8.40
N ALA A 163 -9.30 10.38 -7.39
CA ALA A 163 -8.90 11.54 -6.59
C ALA A 163 -8.00 12.50 -7.38
N ASP A 164 -8.15 13.79 -7.09
CA ASP A 164 -7.22 14.80 -7.58
C ASP A 164 -5.79 14.48 -7.12
N LYS A 165 -4.84 14.63 -8.03
CA LYS A 165 -3.42 14.41 -7.74
C LYS A 165 -2.88 15.57 -6.91
N LEU A 166 -2.99 15.44 -5.60
CA LEU A 166 -2.43 16.38 -4.66
C LEU A 166 -0.94 16.14 -4.48
N GLY A 167 -0.17 17.18 -4.25
CA GLY A 167 1.26 17.09 -4.02
C GLY A 167 1.77 18.21 -3.13
N PHE A 168 2.77 17.91 -2.31
CA PHE A 168 3.53 18.87 -1.53
C PHE A 168 4.98 18.83 -2.02
N LYS A 169 5.47 19.95 -2.56
CA LYS A 169 6.85 20.05 -3.05
C LYS A 169 7.79 20.32 -1.88
N THR A 170 8.82 19.49 -1.76
CA THR A 170 9.89 19.67 -0.76
C THR A 170 11.10 20.39 -1.35
N ASP A 171 12.00 20.84 -0.49
CA ASP A 171 13.31 21.40 -0.81
C ASP A 171 14.43 20.35 -0.92
N LEU A 172 14.09 19.06 -0.72
CA LEU A 172 15.05 17.99 -0.79
C LEU A 172 15.38 17.62 -2.25
N LEU A 173 16.65 17.36 -2.50
CA LEU A 173 17.15 16.88 -3.76
C LEU A 173 17.59 15.42 -3.62
N ALA A 174 17.14 14.60 -4.58
CA ALA A 174 17.56 13.22 -4.72
C ALA A 174 18.58 13.13 -5.88
N ILE A 175 19.65 12.38 -5.65
CA ILE A 175 20.74 12.17 -6.61
C ILE A 175 20.76 10.69 -6.96
N ASN A 176 20.77 10.43 -8.25
CA ASN A 176 20.96 9.09 -8.81
C ASN A 176 22.44 8.78 -8.92
#